data_554b24618138e28c4f7e38e4452b8590
#
_entry.id   554b24618138e28c4f7e38e4452b8590
#
_cell.length_a   1.000
_cell.length_b   1.000
_cell.length_c   1.000
_cell.angle_alpha   90.00
_cell.angle_beta   90.00
_cell.angle_gamma   90.00
#
_symmetry.space_group_name_H-M   'P 1'
#
loop_
_entity.id
_entity.type
_entity.pdbx_description
1 polymer ?
#
loop_
_entity_poly.entity_id
_entity_poly.type
_entity_poly.pdbx_seq_one_letter_code
_entity_poly.pdbx_strand_id
1 'polypeptide(L)'
;MKILIHVRAWNKEFYCRLANIAFENPDITTIADFRGLADVWSGDYLYDSCYDVPNEEFEKEKDDIITRCRFLRSISRQKAEELARRFWNGTEKLFQEGKYDLVLSPIADCYTMDIIERIAEKYHVEYFALVTSFVRGYSRFTKQGELFDAKRQVTDEEIDHVIGMLVNDDYKVTFSLNKEKKQFDTAKFYLRRRMVDKLYFPYKKHKEKDPWNYHYNTLSFQGGNYADYSVKNAERYYKKISEADIQKKSVYVPLHYSPEATVDYWCDNKKWAYYEQSVIDFIKASDPGVSFVVKEHPAMYGKRNINFYKELTSMENVQLIHPYENSNQLLRELWNVMVYTGSVGVEALLRGKKVFTVTDNYYSGCSSNIVKTERIKAGDLIEEKLEHDNQKFMRQLLSGM
;
A
#
# COMPACT_ATOMS: atom_id res chain seq x y z
N MET A 1 -5.54 18.79 25.38
CA MET A 1 -5.73 17.71 24.40
C MET A 1 -4.60 16.70 24.55
N LYS A 2 -4.93 15.42 24.74
CA LYS A 2 -3.95 14.34 24.84
C LYS A 2 -3.81 13.60 23.52
N ILE A 3 -2.59 13.52 23.00
CA ILE A 3 -2.32 12.95 21.66
C ILE A 3 -1.35 11.78 21.77
N LEU A 4 -1.75 10.61 21.25
CA LEU A 4 -0.84 9.49 21.03
C LEU A 4 -0.26 9.58 19.64
N ILE A 5 1.07 9.53 19.51
CA ILE A 5 1.75 9.58 18.21
C ILE A 5 2.57 8.33 17.99
N HIS A 6 2.24 7.55 16.95
CA HIS A 6 3.12 6.47 16.50
C HIS A 6 4.29 7.05 15.72
N VAL A 7 5.52 6.77 16.16
CA VAL A 7 6.72 7.38 15.58
C VAL A 7 7.75 6.34 15.13
N ARG A 8 8.53 6.74 14.11
CA ARG A 8 9.74 6.08 13.65
C ARG A 8 10.91 7.06 13.67
N ALA A 9 12.13 6.56 13.62
CA ALA A 9 13.33 7.41 13.73
C ALA A 9 13.37 8.59 12.75
N TRP A 10 12.79 8.42 11.55
CA TRP A 10 12.82 9.44 10.49
C TRP A 10 11.64 10.41 10.50
N ASN A 11 10.60 10.18 11.32
CA ASN A 11 9.39 11.00 11.30
C ASN A 11 8.94 11.52 12.69
N LYS A 12 9.62 11.16 13.78
CA LYS A 12 9.26 11.59 15.15
C LYS A 12 9.17 13.11 15.25
N GLU A 13 10.22 13.81 14.84
CA GLU A 13 10.27 15.28 14.89
C GLU A 13 9.15 15.90 14.07
N PHE A 14 8.90 15.38 12.87
CA PHE A 14 7.84 15.88 11.99
C PHE A 14 6.46 15.77 12.63
N TYR A 15 6.08 14.61 13.17
CA TYR A 15 4.75 14.41 13.76
C TYR A 15 4.57 15.17 15.07
N CYS A 16 5.59 15.23 15.93
CA CYS A 16 5.54 16.05 17.15
C CYS A 16 5.41 17.53 16.80
N ARG A 17 6.13 18.02 15.80
CA ARG A 17 6.01 19.41 15.32
C ARG A 17 4.63 19.67 14.71
N LEU A 18 4.09 18.74 13.92
CA LEU A 18 2.75 18.87 13.35
C LEU A 18 1.69 19.01 14.44
N ALA A 19 1.74 18.19 15.49
CA ALA A 19 0.83 18.28 16.62
C ALA A 19 0.93 19.62 17.34
N ASN A 20 2.15 20.13 17.59
CA ASN A 20 2.36 21.43 18.24
C ASN A 20 1.94 22.63 17.38
N ILE A 21 1.89 22.49 16.05
CA ILE A 21 1.38 23.54 15.17
C ILE A 21 -0.16 23.50 15.12
N ALA A 22 -0.72 22.29 15.09
CA ALA A 22 -2.16 22.11 14.94
C ALA A 22 -2.96 22.37 16.21
N PHE A 23 -2.36 22.18 17.40
CA PHE A 23 -3.05 22.26 18.68
C PHE A 23 -2.29 23.12 19.70
N GLU A 24 -3.02 23.81 20.52
CA GLU A 24 -2.45 24.63 21.58
C GLU A 24 -2.03 23.74 22.77
N ASN A 25 -0.72 23.75 23.09
CA ASN A 25 -0.12 23.01 24.21
C ASN A 25 -0.61 21.55 24.35
N PRO A 26 -0.44 20.70 23.31
CA PRO A 26 -0.87 19.32 23.37
C PRO A 26 -0.02 18.51 24.37
N ASP A 27 -0.67 17.61 25.11
CA ASP A 27 -0.01 16.59 25.94
C ASP A 27 0.30 15.38 25.04
N ILE A 28 1.56 15.24 24.62
CA ILE A 28 2.00 14.26 23.62
C ILE A 28 2.64 13.07 24.29
N THR A 29 2.09 11.89 24.03
CA THR A 29 2.73 10.59 24.29
C THR A 29 3.16 9.97 22.96
N THR A 30 4.39 9.50 22.85
CA THR A 30 4.88 8.79 21.66
C THR A 30 4.97 7.28 21.90
N ILE A 31 4.65 6.48 20.86
CA ILE A 31 4.85 5.03 20.84
C ILE A 31 5.66 4.60 19.62
N ALA A 32 6.57 3.64 19.79
CA ALA A 32 7.42 3.15 18.69
C ALA A 32 7.75 1.66 18.82
N ASP A 33 8.07 1.05 17.67
CA ASP A 33 8.59 -0.32 17.59
C ASP A 33 10.09 -0.41 17.92
N PHE A 34 10.80 0.71 17.97
CA PHE A 34 12.23 0.75 18.29
C PHE A 34 12.47 1.19 19.73
N ARG A 35 13.27 0.40 20.43
CA ARG A 35 13.61 0.67 21.83
C ARG A 35 14.33 2.02 22.00
N GLY A 36 13.89 2.83 22.98
CA GLY A 36 14.50 4.12 23.30
C GLY A 36 14.20 5.25 22.32
N LEU A 37 13.30 5.03 21.37
CA LEU A 37 12.88 6.06 20.41
C LEU A 37 11.70 6.91 20.93
N ALA A 38 10.81 6.34 21.72
CA ALA A 38 9.55 6.91 22.15
C ALA A 38 9.35 6.76 23.66
N ASP A 39 8.30 7.38 24.20
CA ASP A 39 7.91 7.28 25.62
C ASP A 39 7.44 5.85 25.94
N VAL A 40 6.76 5.22 24.98
CA VAL A 40 6.28 3.82 25.05
C VAL A 40 6.98 3.00 23.98
N TRP A 41 7.54 1.88 24.37
CA TRP A 41 8.10 0.90 23.43
C TRP A 41 7.16 -0.29 23.27
N SER A 42 6.78 -0.63 22.05
CA SER A 42 5.88 -1.77 21.76
C SER A 42 6.36 -3.09 22.37
N GLY A 43 7.68 -3.25 22.50
CA GLY A 43 8.28 -4.42 23.14
C GLY A 43 7.93 -4.59 24.62
N ASP A 44 7.57 -3.53 25.35
CA ASP A 44 7.16 -3.64 26.75
C ASP A 44 5.88 -4.48 26.87
N TYR A 45 5.04 -4.49 25.84
CA TYR A 45 3.86 -5.34 25.75
C TYR A 45 4.17 -6.71 25.13
N LEU A 46 4.94 -6.74 24.04
CA LEU A 46 5.22 -7.95 23.28
C LEU A 46 5.98 -9.01 24.09
N TYR A 47 6.88 -8.58 24.98
CA TYR A 47 7.76 -9.48 25.76
C TYR A 47 7.27 -9.76 27.17
N ASP A 48 6.25 -9.06 27.64
CA ASP A 48 5.65 -9.30 28.97
C ASP A 48 4.48 -10.29 28.84
N SER A 49 4.63 -11.43 29.50
CA SER A 49 3.60 -12.48 29.53
C SER A 49 2.34 -12.08 30.30
N CYS A 50 2.35 -11.04 31.11
CA CYS A 50 1.15 -10.55 31.80
C CYS A 50 0.07 -10.07 30.82
N TYR A 51 0.46 -9.69 29.59
CA TYR A 51 -0.48 -9.32 28.54
C TYR A 51 -0.99 -10.52 27.71
N ASP A 52 -0.52 -11.74 27.96
CA ASP A 52 -0.95 -12.95 27.25
C ASP A 52 -2.21 -13.55 27.89
N VAL A 53 -3.25 -12.76 28.00
CA VAL A 53 -4.54 -13.15 28.56
C VAL A 53 -5.61 -13.18 27.47
N PRO A 54 -6.63 -14.07 27.60
CA PRO A 54 -7.74 -14.12 26.65
C PRO A 54 -8.44 -12.76 26.52
N ASN A 55 -8.84 -12.41 25.27
CA ASN A 55 -9.56 -11.19 24.98
C ASN A 55 -10.57 -11.48 23.86
N GLU A 56 -11.86 -11.37 24.17
CA GLU A 56 -12.94 -11.75 23.25
C GLU A 56 -12.99 -10.88 21.98
N GLU A 57 -12.60 -9.63 22.07
CA GLU A 57 -12.58 -8.73 20.91
C GLU A 57 -11.40 -9.03 20.01
N PHE A 58 -10.22 -9.23 20.59
CA PHE A 58 -9.07 -9.71 19.83
C PHE A 58 -9.38 -11.02 19.08
N GLU A 59 -10.08 -11.95 19.71
CA GLU A 59 -10.46 -13.23 19.07
C GLU A 59 -11.31 -13.05 17.81
N LYS A 60 -12.10 -11.98 17.71
CA LYS A 60 -12.87 -11.64 16.50
C LYS A 60 -11.99 -11.04 15.41
N GLU A 61 -10.98 -10.27 15.79
CA GLU A 61 -10.13 -9.48 14.88
C GLU A 61 -8.83 -10.20 14.46
N LYS A 62 -8.39 -11.20 15.22
CA LYS A 62 -7.08 -11.83 15.07
C LYS A 62 -6.78 -12.35 13.67
N ASP A 63 -7.78 -12.93 12.99
CA ASP A 63 -7.59 -13.51 11.66
C ASP A 63 -7.35 -12.42 10.59
N ASP A 64 -7.99 -11.27 10.75
CA ASP A 64 -7.79 -10.14 9.87
C ASP A 64 -6.43 -9.50 10.13
N ILE A 65 -6.08 -9.22 11.38
CA ILE A 65 -4.78 -8.66 11.81
C ILE A 65 -3.62 -9.51 11.28
N ILE A 66 -3.70 -10.84 11.50
CA ILE A 66 -2.62 -11.76 11.10
C ILE A 66 -2.52 -11.86 9.57
N THR A 67 -3.68 -11.90 8.89
CA THR A 67 -3.70 -11.99 7.42
C THR A 67 -3.16 -10.74 6.76
N ARG A 68 -3.43 -9.55 7.29
CA ARG A 68 -2.92 -8.28 6.74
C ARG A 68 -1.43 -8.08 7.01
N CYS A 69 -0.94 -8.49 8.16
CA CYS A 69 0.47 -8.27 8.49
C CYS A 69 1.39 -9.31 7.85
N ARG A 70 2.21 -8.85 6.89
CA ARG A 70 3.19 -9.70 6.18
C ARG A 70 4.19 -10.40 7.11
N PHE A 71 4.55 -9.78 8.24
CA PHE A 71 5.40 -10.40 9.24
C PHE A 71 4.68 -11.52 9.99
N LEU A 72 3.48 -11.27 10.50
CA LEU A 72 2.70 -12.28 11.23
C LEU A 72 2.36 -13.48 10.35
N ARG A 73 2.09 -13.27 9.05
CA ARG A 73 1.91 -14.37 8.07
C ARG A 73 3.14 -15.23 7.89
N SER A 74 4.33 -14.72 8.14
CA SER A 74 5.62 -15.40 7.87
C SER A 74 6.13 -16.23 9.03
N ILE A 75 5.48 -16.20 10.17
CA ILE A 75 5.82 -16.96 11.38
C ILE A 75 4.72 -17.98 11.72
N SER A 76 4.97 -18.84 12.71
CA SER A 76 3.94 -19.81 13.13
C SER A 76 2.67 -19.10 13.61
N ARG A 77 1.50 -19.67 13.29
CA ARG A 77 0.20 -19.13 13.68
C ARG A 77 0.11 -18.86 15.18
N GLN A 78 0.54 -19.82 15.99
CA GLN A 78 0.54 -19.70 17.45
C GLN A 78 1.35 -18.49 17.93
N LYS A 79 2.56 -18.27 17.33
CA LYS A 79 3.40 -17.13 17.71
C LYS A 79 2.83 -15.80 17.22
N ALA A 80 2.21 -15.78 16.05
CA ALA A 80 1.53 -14.61 15.54
C ALA A 80 0.37 -14.18 16.44
N GLU A 81 -0.46 -15.14 16.88
CA GLU A 81 -1.55 -14.88 17.80
C GLU A 81 -1.06 -14.40 19.19
N GLU A 82 -0.01 -15.01 19.74
CA GLU A 82 0.59 -14.58 21.00
C GLU A 82 1.06 -13.12 20.92
N LEU A 83 1.85 -12.77 19.89
CA LEU A 83 2.39 -11.42 19.75
C LEU A 83 1.28 -10.38 19.54
N ALA A 84 0.32 -10.67 18.66
CA ALA A 84 -0.78 -9.76 18.39
C ALA A 84 -1.68 -9.57 19.61
N ARG A 85 -2.01 -10.65 20.35
CA ARG A 85 -2.82 -10.58 21.57
C ARG A 85 -2.14 -9.79 22.68
N ARG A 86 -0.84 -10.04 22.92
CA ARG A 86 -0.08 -9.26 23.91
C ARG A 86 -0.07 -7.78 23.58
N PHE A 87 0.18 -7.45 22.34
CA PHE A 87 0.19 -6.05 21.91
C PHE A 87 -1.22 -5.42 21.97
N TRP A 88 -2.26 -6.17 21.61
CA TRP A 88 -3.65 -5.74 21.77
C TRP A 88 -3.95 -5.36 23.22
N ASN A 89 -3.74 -6.29 24.15
CA ASN A 89 -4.03 -6.08 25.57
C ASN A 89 -3.20 -4.93 26.19
N GLY A 90 -1.93 -4.83 25.80
CA GLY A 90 -1.06 -3.72 26.23
C GLY A 90 -1.55 -2.37 25.69
N THR A 91 -1.99 -2.34 24.45
CA THR A 91 -2.52 -1.12 23.82
C THR A 91 -3.86 -0.72 24.45
N GLU A 92 -4.76 -1.67 24.74
CA GLU A 92 -5.99 -1.37 25.48
C GLU A 92 -5.70 -0.70 26.83
N LYS A 93 -4.75 -1.26 27.60
CA LYS A 93 -4.33 -0.65 28.88
C LYS A 93 -3.78 0.76 28.68
N LEU A 94 -2.95 0.97 27.62
CA LEU A 94 -2.41 2.28 27.29
C LEU A 94 -3.53 3.31 27.03
N PHE A 95 -4.59 2.93 26.32
CA PHE A 95 -5.73 3.82 26.05
C PHE A 95 -6.57 4.08 27.29
N GLN A 96 -6.80 3.06 28.13
CA GLN A 96 -7.55 3.21 29.39
C GLN A 96 -6.86 4.17 30.35
N GLU A 97 -5.54 4.08 30.49
CA GLU A 97 -4.74 4.91 31.37
C GLU A 97 -4.48 6.30 30.78
N GLY A 98 -4.16 6.36 29.49
CA GLY A 98 -3.79 7.59 28.77
C GLY A 98 -4.96 8.52 28.53
N LYS A 99 -6.15 7.98 28.24
CA LYS A 99 -7.37 8.75 27.88
C LYS A 99 -7.07 9.76 26.77
N TYR A 100 -6.60 9.25 25.64
CA TYR A 100 -6.24 10.05 24.48
C TYR A 100 -7.47 10.61 23.78
N ASP A 101 -7.35 11.81 23.25
CA ASP A 101 -8.35 12.47 22.41
C ASP A 101 -8.10 12.20 20.92
N LEU A 102 -6.84 11.95 20.55
CA LEU A 102 -6.39 11.82 19.16
C LEU A 102 -5.20 10.87 19.04
N VAL A 103 -5.17 10.11 17.96
CA VAL A 103 -3.98 9.38 17.49
C VAL A 103 -3.49 9.99 16.17
N LEU A 104 -2.19 10.30 16.10
CA LEU A 104 -1.50 10.65 14.85
C LEU A 104 -0.52 9.55 14.47
N SER A 105 -0.51 9.14 13.21
CA SER A 105 0.32 8.03 12.76
C SER A 105 0.73 8.21 11.28
N PRO A 106 1.82 7.60 10.82
CA PRO A 106 1.92 7.16 9.42
C PRO A 106 0.81 6.16 9.10
N ILE A 107 0.57 5.90 7.81
CA ILE A 107 -0.35 4.81 7.40
C ILE A 107 0.10 3.47 7.98
N ALA A 108 -0.84 2.64 8.41
CA ALA A 108 -0.56 1.32 8.96
C ALA A 108 0.19 0.45 7.93
N ASP A 109 1.35 -0.07 8.31
CA ASP A 109 2.16 -1.00 7.50
C ASP A 109 2.62 -2.23 8.29
N CYS A 110 2.23 -2.32 9.56
CA CYS A 110 2.50 -3.43 10.46
C CYS A 110 1.36 -3.61 11.48
N TYR A 111 1.32 -4.78 12.09
CA TYR A 111 0.26 -5.13 13.04
C TYR A 111 0.18 -4.22 14.28
N THR A 112 1.29 -3.64 14.70
CA THR A 112 1.29 -2.71 15.85
C THR A 112 0.51 -1.43 15.53
N MET A 113 0.65 -0.90 14.33
CA MET A 113 -0.10 0.28 13.89
C MET A 113 -1.57 -0.05 13.63
N ASP A 114 -1.86 -1.20 12.99
CA ASP A 114 -3.21 -1.69 12.75
C ASP A 114 -3.99 -1.91 14.07
N ILE A 115 -3.35 -2.51 15.08
CA ILE A 115 -3.94 -2.69 16.40
C ILE A 115 -4.22 -1.35 17.09
N ILE A 116 -3.29 -0.38 17.03
CA ILE A 116 -3.52 0.96 17.60
C ILE A 116 -4.74 1.62 16.94
N GLU A 117 -4.89 1.51 15.64
CA GLU A 117 -6.05 2.04 14.91
C GLU A 117 -7.36 1.41 15.39
N ARG A 118 -7.43 0.07 15.47
CA ARG A 118 -8.62 -0.68 15.94
C ARG A 118 -8.97 -0.35 17.39
N ILE A 119 -7.98 -0.20 18.26
CA ILE A 119 -8.18 0.21 19.65
C ILE A 119 -8.65 1.67 19.74
N ALA A 120 -8.11 2.57 18.89
CA ALA A 120 -8.61 3.94 18.83
C ALA A 120 -10.08 3.97 18.42
N GLU A 121 -10.49 3.19 17.42
CA GLU A 121 -11.90 3.06 17.03
C GLU A 121 -12.78 2.53 18.17
N LYS A 122 -12.34 1.48 18.86
CA LYS A 122 -13.03 0.91 20.04
C LYS A 122 -13.27 1.95 21.14
N TYR A 123 -12.30 2.81 21.40
CA TYR A 123 -12.39 3.84 22.43
C TYR A 123 -12.95 5.18 21.92
N HIS A 124 -13.44 5.22 20.67
CA HIS A 124 -13.96 6.42 20.01
C HIS A 124 -12.94 7.58 19.99
N VAL A 125 -11.66 7.23 19.84
CA VAL A 125 -10.57 8.19 19.71
C VAL A 125 -10.32 8.42 18.21
N GLU A 126 -10.28 9.68 17.80
CA GLU A 126 -9.98 10.05 16.41
C GLU A 126 -8.59 9.53 15.99
N TYR A 127 -8.51 8.91 14.81
CA TYR A 127 -7.26 8.39 14.25
C TYR A 127 -6.96 9.04 12.90
N PHE A 128 -5.81 9.70 12.80
CA PHE A 128 -5.35 10.30 11.56
C PHE A 128 -4.00 9.74 11.14
N ALA A 129 -3.98 9.05 10.01
CA ALA A 129 -2.75 8.67 9.35
C ALA A 129 -2.47 9.62 8.18
N LEU A 130 -1.26 10.19 8.16
CA LEU A 130 -0.85 11.09 7.10
C LEU A 130 -0.13 10.33 5.99
N VAL A 131 -0.56 10.53 4.75
CA VAL A 131 0.07 9.96 3.55
C VAL A 131 0.37 11.05 2.53
N THR A 132 1.54 10.97 1.91
CA THR A 132 1.88 11.85 0.77
C THR A 132 0.99 11.51 -0.43
N SER A 133 0.38 12.53 -1.02
CA SER A 133 -0.42 12.36 -2.24
C SER A 133 0.45 12.06 -3.46
N PHE A 134 -0.15 11.40 -4.47
CA PHE A 134 0.46 11.27 -5.80
C PHE A 134 0.55 12.61 -6.52
N VAL A 135 -0.29 13.58 -6.17
CA VAL A 135 -0.18 14.98 -6.62
C VAL A 135 0.94 15.65 -5.85
N ARG A 136 1.94 16.18 -6.56
CA ARG A 136 3.11 16.80 -5.94
C ARG A 136 2.71 18.02 -5.12
N GLY A 137 3.21 18.10 -3.89
CA GLY A 137 2.91 19.20 -2.95
C GLY A 137 1.68 18.96 -2.08
N TYR A 138 0.96 17.86 -2.28
CA TYR A 138 -0.23 17.51 -1.51
C TYR A 138 0.02 16.32 -0.58
N SER A 139 -0.68 16.32 0.53
CA SER A 139 -0.79 15.21 1.46
C SER A 139 -2.26 15.03 1.85
N ARG A 140 -2.63 13.85 2.32
CA ARG A 140 -3.99 13.61 2.81
C ARG A 140 -3.97 12.79 4.09
N PHE A 141 -5.02 12.92 4.86
CA PHE A 141 -5.31 12.02 5.95
C PHE A 141 -6.14 10.83 5.45
N THR A 142 -5.92 9.68 6.06
CA THR A 142 -6.67 8.46 5.80
C THR A 142 -6.50 7.51 6.98
N LYS A 143 -7.40 6.56 7.16
CA LYS A 143 -7.17 5.37 8.00
C LYS A 143 -6.66 4.24 7.11
N GLN A 144 -7.54 3.71 6.27
CA GLN A 144 -7.27 2.55 5.41
C GLN A 144 -7.48 2.84 3.91
N GLY A 145 -7.15 4.03 3.44
CA GLY A 145 -7.18 4.38 2.02
C GLY A 145 -8.41 5.15 1.55
N GLU A 146 -9.38 5.43 2.40
CA GLU A 146 -10.55 6.27 2.10
C GLU A 146 -10.17 7.72 1.85
N LEU A 147 -11.09 8.48 1.23
CA LEU A 147 -10.97 9.92 1.10
C LEU A 147 -11.48 10.58 2.39
N PHE A 148 -10.60 11.35 3.03
CA PHE A 148 -10.97 12.14 4.20
C PHE A 148 -11.70 13.42 3.76
N ASP A 149 -12.85 13.73 4.38
CA ASP A 149 -13.55 14.99 4.14
C ASP A 149 -12.93 16.13 4.96
N ALA A 150 -11.91 16.75 4.39
CA ALA A 150 -11.23 17.89 5.01
C ALA A 150 -12.02 19.21 4.89
N LYS A 151 -13.14 19.24 4.14
CA LYS A 151 -13.94 20.45 3.85
C LYS A 151 -13.12 21.63 3.33
N ARG A 152 -11.99 21.34 2.69
CA ARG A 152 -11.13 22.34 2.11
C ARG A 152 -11.79 22.97 0.88
N GLN A 153 -11.75 24.28 0.80
CA GLN A 153 -12.17 24.98 -0.43
C GLN A 153 -11.06 24.86 -1.49
N VAL A 154 -11.47 24.48 -2.69
CA VAL A 154 -10.58 24.26 -3.84
C VAL A 154 -11.03 25.20 -4.96
N THR A 155 -10.09 26.00 -5.50
CA THR A 155 -10.40 26.95 -6.59
C THR A 155 -10.37 26.26 -7.96
N ASP A 156 -11.00 26.88 -8.96
CA ASP A 156 -11.01 26.37 -10.33
C ASP A 156 -9.60 26.41 -10.92
N GLU A 157 -8.82 27.42 -10.61
CA GLU A 157 -7.42 27.56 -11.07
C GLU A 157 -6.55 26.44 -10.52
N GLU A 158 -6.74 26.06 -9.25
CA GLU A 158 -6.04 24.94 -8.63
C GLU A 158 -6.38 23.62 -9.33
N ILE A 159 -7.66 23.40 -9.61
CA ILE A 159 -8.14 22.21 -10.30
C ILE A 159 -7.55 22.13 -11.70
N ASP A 160 -7.63 23.20 -12.49
CA ASP A 160 -7.09 23.26 -13.86
C ASP A 160 -5.59 22.99 -13.87
N HIS A 161 -4.87 23.58 -12.92
CA HIS A 161 -3.43 23.34 -12.77
C HIS A 161 -3.12 21.85 -12.50
N VAL A 162 -3.83 21.22 -11.56
CA VAL A 162 -3.61 19.81 -11.22
C VAL A 162 -4.02 18.88 -12.36
N ILE A 163 -5.15 19.13 -13.03
CA ILE A 163 -5.57 18.35 -14.22
C ILE A 163 -4.49 18.47 -15.29
N GLY A 164 -4.08 19.70 -15.64
CA GLY A 164 -3.04 19.94 -16.65
C GLY A 164 -1.73 19.20 -16.34
N MET A 165 -1.36 19.15 -15.06
CA MET A 165 -0.19 18.41 -14.60
C MET A 165 -0.37 16.89 -14.76
N LEU A 166 -1.50 16.31 -14.34
CA LEU A 166 -1.74 14.86 -14.34
C LEU A 166 -1.97 14.26 -15.73
N VAL A 167 -2.48 15.07 -16.68
CA VAL A 167 -2.67 14.62 -18.08
C VAL A 167 -1.42 14.83 -18.93
N ASN A 168 -0.42 15.54 -18.43
CA ASN A 168 0.85 15.73 -19.12
C ASN A 168 1.67 14.44 -19.09
N ASP A 169 2.07 13.97 -20.28
CA ASP A 169 2.85 12.74 -20.45
C ASP A 169 4.23 12.77 -19.78
N ASP A 170 4.80 13.95 -19.54
CA ASP A 170 6.07 14.13 -18.86
C ASP A 170 5.93 14.20 -17.33
N TYR A 171 4.70 14.27 -16.82
CA TYR A 171 4.47 14.32 -15.38
C TYR A 171 4.84 12.99 -14.72
N LYS A 172 5.57 13.10 -13.63
CA LYS A 172 5.92 11.95 -12.78
C LYS A 172 5.34 12.16 -11.40
N VAL A 173 4.51 11.23 -10.97
CA VAL A 173 3.96 11.20 -9.61
C VAL A 173 5.05 11.29 -8.55
N THR A 174 4.71 11.75 -7.37
CA THR A 174 5.66 12.07 -6.27
C THR A 174 6.66 10.93 -5.98
N PHE A 175 6.22 9.67 -6.09
CA PHE A 175 7.05 8.48 -5.79
C PHE A 175 7.60 7.77 -7.02
N SER A 176 7.49 8.38 -8.19
CA SER A 176 7.97 7.76 -9.41
C SER A 176 9.49 7.63 -9.39
N LEU A 177 9.99 6.49 -9.86
CA LEU A 177 11.43 6.29 -10.04
C LEU A 177 11.91 7.15 -11.21
N ASN A 178 12.85 8.06 -10.93
CA ASN A 178 13.34 9.03 -11.91
C ASN A 178 14.33 8.47 -12.93
N LYS A 179 14.83 7.22 -12.73
CA LYS A 179 15.84 6.62 -13.62
C LYS A 179 15.63 5.12 -13.78
N GLU A 180 15.73 4.67 -15.01
CA GLU A 180 15.91 3.26 -15.33
C GLU A 180 17.19 2.74 -14.66
N LYS A 181 17.07 1.63 -13.92
CA LYS A 181 18.21 0.97 -13.31
C LYS A 181 18.72 -0.13 -14.24
N LYS A 182 20.01 -0.09 -14.55
CA LYS A 182 20.65 -1.18 -15.28
C LYS A 182 20.57 -2.47 -14.47
N GLN A 183 20.47 -3.62 -15.15
CA GLN A 183 20.41 -4.94 -14.52
C GLN A 183 21.52 -5.15 -13.49
N PHE A 184 22.73 -4.75 -13.82
CA PHE A 184 23.90 -4.89 -12.93
C PHE A 184 23.74 -4.08 -11.63
N ASP A 185 23.31 -2.83 -11.72
CA ASP A 185 23.12 -1.96 -10.53
C ASP A 185 22.00 -2.48 -9.64
N THR A 186 20.96 -3.02 -10.26
CA THR A 186 19.84 -3.65 -9.55
C THR A 186 20.29 -4.91 -8.83
N ALA A 187 21.05 -5.78 -9.48
CA ALA A 187 21.60 -7.00 -8.88
C ALA A 187 22.57 -6.67 -7.73
N LYS A 188 23.43 -5.66 -7.90
CA LYS A 188 24.34 -5.16 -6.84
C LYS A 188 23.58 -4.61 -5.64
N PHE A 189 22.51 -3.87 -5.89
CA PHE A 189 21.62 -3.37 -4.83
C PHE A 189 21.00 -4.52 -4.02
N TYR A 190 20.48 -5.55 -4.68
CA TYR A 190 19.87 -6.70 -4.00
C TYR A 190 20.89 -7.53 -3.23
N LEU A 191 22.08 -7.74 -3.77
CA LEU A 191 23.16 -8.42 -3.05
C LEU A 191 23.51 -7.66 -1.75
N ARG A 192 23.65 -6.34 -1.85
CA ARG A 192 23.93 -5.48 -0.69
C ARG A 192 22.80 -5.54 0.34
N ARG A 193 21.54 -5.51 -0.10
CA ARG A 193 20.37 -5.66 0.77
C ARG A 193 20.36 -7.01 1.46
N ARG A 194 20.67 -8.09 0.75
CA ARG A 194 20.79 -9.44 1.32
C ARG A 194 21.81 -9.52 2.45
N MET A 195 22.95 -8.82 2.32
CA MET A 195 23.94 -8.76 3.39
C MET A 195 23.40 -8.06 4.64
N VAL A 196 22.69 -6.95 4.47
CA VAL A 196 22.03 -6.25 5.58
C VAL A 196 21.05 -7.18 6.30
N ASP A 197 20.20 -7.85 5.56
CA ASP A 197 19.16 -8.72 6.11
C ASP A 197 19.74 -9.96 6.80
N LYS A 198 20.83 -10.54 6.27
CA LYS A 198 21.44 -11.77 6.82
C LYS A 198 22.45 -11.54 7.94
N LEU A 199 23.06 -10.38 8.02
CA LEU A 199 24.11 -10.08 8.98
C LEU A 199 23.69 -9.00 9.97
N TYR A 200 23.24 -7.86 9.47
CA TYR A 200 22.93 -6.69 10.30
C TYR A 200 21.66 -6.89 11.15
N PHE A 201 20.57 -7.36 10.58
CA PHE A 201 19.35 -7.55 11.36
C PHE A 201 19.44 -8.67 12.41
N PRO A 202 20.06 -9.84 12.17
CA PRO A 202 20.32 -10.80 13.24
C PRO A 202 21.17 -10.24 14.38
N TYR A 203 22.22 -9.45 14.04
CA TYR A 203 23.00 -8.74 15.04
C TYR A 203 22.15 -7.76 15.86
N LYS A 204 21.28 -6.95 15.21
CA LYS A 204 20.38 -6.00 15.88
C LYS A 204 19.40 -6.71 16.81
N LYS A 205 18.76 -7.78 16.35
CA LYS A 205 17.86 -8.62 17.17
C LYS A 205 18.54 -9.08 18.45
N HIS A 206 19.77 -9.56 18.33
CA HIS A 206 20.53 -10.05 19.47
C HIS A 206 20.95 -8.91 20.41
N LYS A 207 21.53 -7.85 19.88
CA LYS A 207 22.02 -6.69 20.65
C LYS A 207 20.91 -5.98 21.41
N GLU A 208 19.77 -5.79 20.78
CA GLU A 208 18.64 -5.07 21.35
C GLU A 208 17.66 -5.97 22.13
N LYS A 209 17.92 -7.30 22.12
CA LYS A 209 17.03 -8.31 22.69
C LYS A 209 15.59 -8.18 22.16
N ASP A 210 15.46 -7.93 20.85
CA ASP A 210 14.21 -7.63 20.16
C ASP A 210 14.01 -8.57 18.95
N PRO A 211 13.85 -9.90 19.18
CA PRO A 211 13.79 -10.90 18.11
C PRO A 211 12.53 -10.78 17.25
N TRP A 212 11.46 -10.21 17.79
CA TRP A 212 10.16 -10.09 17.11
C TRP A 212 9.88 -8.70 16.55
N ASN A 213 10.87 -7.80 16.52
CA ASN A 213 10.73 -6.50 15.89
C ASN A 213 10.38 -6.66 14.41
N TYR A 214 9.29 -6.06 14.00
CA TYR A 214 8.82 -6.11 12.63
C TYR A 214 9.91 -5.74 11.62
N HIS A 215 10.62 -4.63 11.87
CA HIS A 215 11.64 -4.11 10.94
C HIS A 215 12.88 -5.00 10.81
N TYR A 216 13.19 -5.82 11.83
CA TYR A 216 14.33 -6.74 11.82
C TYR A 216 13.98 -8.11 11.21
N ASN A 217 12.72 -8.31 10.82
CA ASN A 217 12.25 -9.58 10.26
C ASN A 217 11.91 -9.49 8.76
N THR A 218 12.49 -8.51 8.04
CA THR A 218 12.16 -8.25 6.63
C THR A 218 12.38 -9.45 5.71
N LEU A 219 13.39 -10.30 5.98
CA LEU A 219 13.59 -11.55 5.26
C LEU A 219 12.41 -12.52 5.39
N SER A 220 11.87 -12.64 6.61
CA SER A 220 10.77 -13.56 6.87
C SER A 220 9.54 -13.22 6.03
N PHE A 221 9.08 -11.97 6.06
CA PHE A 221 7.88 -11.59 5.33
C PHE A 221 8.09 -11.33 3.84
N GLN A 222 9.32 -11.28 3.36
CA GLN A 222 9.65 -11.27 1.94
C GLN A 222 9.90 -12.68 1.38
N GLY A 223 9.59 -13.71 2.15
CA GLY A 223 9.81 -15.11 1.77
C GLY A 223 11.26 -15.59 1.93
N GLY A 224 12.17 -14.74 2.38
CA GLY A 224 13.57 -15.10 2.73
C GLY A 224 14.44 -15.57 1.57
N ASN A 225 13.90 -15.78 0.38
CA ASN A 225 14.61 -16.38 -0.74
C ASN A 225 15.03 -15.36 -1.78
N TYR A 226 16.12 -14.64 -1.53
CA TYR A 226 16.70 -13.70 -2.50
C TYR A 226 17.31 -14.36 -3.74
N ALA A 227 17.36 -15.69 -3.80
CA ALA A 227 17.76 -16.39 -5.02
C ALA A 227 16.74 -16.18 -6.15
N ASP A 228 15.48 -15.93 -5.79
CA ASP A 228 14.41 -15.63 -6.75
C ASP A 228 14.50 -14.19 -7.28
N TYR A 229 15.20 -13.30 -6.58
CA TYR A 229 15.43 -11.92 -7.03
C TYR A 229 16.52 -11.85 -8.10
N SER A 230 16.28 -12.54 -9.19
CA SER A 230 17.18 -12.52 -10.33
C SER A 230 16.59 -11.67 -11.45
N VAL A 231 17.11 -10.46 -11.58
CA VAL A 231 16.77 -9.57 -12.70
C VAL A 231 16.91 -10.28 -14.03
N LYS A 232 18.00 -11.03 -14.21
CA LYS A 232 18.27 -11.80 -15.42
C LYS A 232 17.20 -12.88 -15.68
N ASN A 233 16.71 -13.55 -14.64
CA ASN A 233 15.68 -14.58 -14.80
C ASN A 233 14.30 -13.98 -15.08
N ALA A 234 14.00 -12.80 -14.53
CA ALA A 234 12.76 -12.09 -14.76
C ALA A 234 12.68 -11.51 -16.18
N GLU A 235 13.81 -11.03 -16.72
CA GLU A 235 13.90 -10.34 -18.00
C GLU A 235 13.26 -11.12 -19.16
N ARG A 236 13.41 -12.42 -19.19
CA ARG A 236 12.88 -13.29 -20.27
C ARG A 236 11.35 -13.36 -20.35
N TYR A 237 10.65 -12.89 -19.32
CA TYR A 237 9.18 -12.88 -19.27
C TYR A 237 8.57 -11.57 -19.74
N TYR A 238 9.37 -10.50 -19.78
CA TYR A 238 8.88 -9.19 -20.18
C TYR A 238 8.92 -9.01 -21.70
N LYS A 239 7.92 -8.29 -22.20
CA LYS A 239 7.86 -7.79 -23.59
C LYS A 239 8.00 -6.27 -23.59
N LYS A 240 8.50 -5.72 -24.67
CA LYS A 240 8.33 -4.30 -24.97
C LYS A 240 6.91 -4.04 -25.43
N ILE A 241 6.43 -2.80 -25.33
CA ILE A 241 5.11 -2.42 -25.85
C ILE A 241 5.01 -2.73 -27.34
N SER A 242 6.08 -2.46 -28.11
CA SER A 242 6.14 -2.74 -29.56
C SER A 242 6.08 -4.23 -29.94
N GLU A 243 6.29 -5.13 -28.99
CA GLU A 243 6.30 -6.59 -29.18
C GLU A 243 4.99 -7.25 -28.67
N ALA A 244 4.16 -6.47 -27.99
CA ALA A 244 2.92 -6.96 -27.37
C ALA A 244 1.74 -6.81 -28.33
N ASP A 245 0.86 -7.81 -28.36
CA ASP A 245 -0.43 -7.71 -29.05
C ASP A 245 -1.41 -6.91 -28.17
N ILE A 246 -1.50 -5.61 -28.44
CA ILE A 246 -2.31 -4.67 -27.68
C ILE A 246 -3.53 -4.28 -28.51
N GLN A 247 -4.70 -4.71 -28.05
CA GLN A 247 -5.97 -4.34 -28.66
C GLN A 247 -6.66 -3.25 -27.83
N LYS A 248 -7.46 -2.37 -28.45
CA LYS A 248 -8.16 -1.26 -27.75
C LYS A 248 -9.01 -1.72 -26.58
N LYS A 249 -9.60 -2.92 -26.66
CA LYS A 249 -10.38 -3.56 -25.59
C LYS A 249 -9.56 -4.19 -24.48
N SER A 250 -8.26 -4.38 -24.69
CA SER A 250 -7.42 -4.97 -23.63
C SER A 250 -7.50 -4.16 -22.35
N VAL A 251 -7.37 -4.86 -21.24
CA VAL A 251 -7.38 -4.26 -19.91
C VAL A 251 -5.93 -4.01 -19.46
N TYR A 252 -5.60 -2.76 -19.25
CA TYR A 252 -4.31 -2.38 -18.66
C TYR A 252 -4.31 -2.67 -17.16
N VAL A 253 -3.34 -3.45 -16.69
CA VAL A 253 -3.15 -3.81 -15.28
C VAL A 253 -1.77 -3.34 -14.82
N PRO A 254 -1.64 -2.13 -14.27
CA PRO A 254 -0.41 -1.69 -13.62
C PRO A 254 -0.22 -2.45 -12.30
N LEU A 255 0.81 -3.28 -12.22
CA LEU A 255 1.11 -4.00 -10.98
C LEU A 255 1.57 -3.04 -9.89
N HIS A 256 1.11 -3.29 -8.66
CA HIS A 256 1.51 -2.53 -7.48
C HIS A 256 2.94 -2.85 -7.04
N TYR A 257 3.57 -1.88 -6.39
CA TYR A 257 4.69 -2.17 -5.50
C TYR A 257 4.18 -3.05 -4.35
N SER A 258 4.80 -4.20 -4.13
CA SER A 258 4.42 -5.15 -3.09
C SER A 258 5.68 -5.79 -2.50
N PRO A 259 5.78 -5.94 -1.18
CA PRO A 259 4.80 -5.59 -0.15
C PRO A 259 4.76 -4.08 0.16
N GLU A 260 3.57 -3.54 0.34
CA GLU A 260 3.32 -2.15 0.68
C GLU A 260 2.07 -2.02 1.57
N ALA A 261 2.00 -0.96 2.38
CA ALA A 261 0.86 -0.68 3.25
C ALA A 261 -0.48 -0.64 2.48
N THR A 262 -0.47 0.02 1.32
CA THR A 262 -1.65 0.14 0.45
C THR A 262 -2.17 -1.20 -0.08
N VAL A 263 -1.31 -2.19 -0.17
CA VAL A 263 -1.67 -3.56 -0.58
C VAL A 263 -2.19 -4.37 0.60
N ASP A 264 -1.52 -4.28 1.74
CA ASP A 264 -1.84 -5.12 2.90
C ASP A 264 -3.10 -4.63 3.65
N TYR A 265 -3.31 -3.31 3.74
CA TYR A 265 -4.29 -2.72 4.66
C TYR A 265 -5.47 -2.01 3.98
N TRP A 266 -5.33 -1.52 2.74
CA TRP A 266 -6.34 -0.66 2.11
C TRP A 266 -7.44 -1.41 1.33
N CYS A 267 -7.48 -2.72 1.37
CA CYS A 267 -8.51 -3.51 0.71
C CYS A 267 -9.46 -4.13 1.72
N ASP A 268 -10.77 -4.01 1.48
CA ASP A 268 -11.81 -4.66 2.28
C ASP A 268 -11.62 -6.17 2.29
N ASN A 269 -11.29 -6.75 1.13
CA ASN A 269 -11.06 -8.18 0.99
C ASN A 269 -9.61 -8.53 1.34
N LYS A 270 -9.38 -9.06 2.54
CA LYS A 270 -8.07 -9.47 3.04
C LYS A 270 -7.31 -10.48 2.17
N LYS A 271 -7.96 -11.17 1.23
CA LYS A 271 -7.29 -12.05 0.26
C LYS A 271 -6.25 -11.32 -0.56
N TRP A 272 -6.48 -10.02 -0.82
CA TRP A 272 -5.57 -9.19 -1.59
C TRP A 272 -4.24 -8.87 -0.87
N ALA A 273 -4.13 -9.17 0.42
CA ALA A 273 -2.83 -9.18 1.10
C ALA A 273 -1.87 -10.25 0.51
N TYR A 274 -2.41 -11.27 -0.18
CA TYR A 274 -1.65 -12.22 -1.01
C TYR A 274 -1.65 -11.75 -2.47
N TYR A 275 -1.13 -10.56 -2.71
CA TYR A 275 -1.31 -9.78 -3.93
C TYR A 275 -1.02 -10.56 -5.22
N GLU A 276 0.12 -11.25 -5.34
CA GLU A 276 0.51 -11.97 -6.55
C GLU A 276 -0.51 -13.06 -6.91
N GLN A 277 -0.93 -13.85 -5.93
CA GLN A 277 -1.95 -14.88 -6.14
C GLN A 277 -3.30 -14.27 -6.50
N SER A 278 -3.70 -13.18 -5.82
CA SER A 278 -4.97 -12.50 -6.08
C SER A 278 -5.05 -11.89 -7.48
N VAL A 279 -3.95 -11.38 -8.02
CA VAL A 279 -3.88 -10.91 -9.41
C VAL A 279 -4.10 -12.08 -10.39
N ILE A 280 -3.46 -13.22 -10.15
CA ILE A 280 -3.61 -14.41 -10.97
C ILE A 280 -5.06 -14.91 -10.91
N ASP A 281 -5.63 -15.01 -9.72
CA ASP A 281 -7.00 -15.49 -9.51
C ASP A 281 -8.03 -14.56 -10.17
N PHE A 282 -7.81 -13.24 -10.09
CA PHE A 282 -8.65 -12.24 -10.77
C PHE A 282 -8.65 -12.41 -12.29
N ILE A 283 -7.47 -12.57 -12.88
CA ILE A 283 -7.33 -12.78 -14.34
C ILE A 283 -8.03 -14.09 -14.75
N LYS A 284 -7.81 -15.17 -14.00
CA LYS A 284 -8.45 -16.47 -14.27
C LYS A 284 -9.97 -16.46 -14.08
N ALA A 285 -10.48 -15.65 -13.17
CA ALA A 285 -11.92 -15.51 -12.92
C ALA A 285 -12.63 -14.66 -13.98
N SER A 286 -11.89 -13.84 -14.73
CA SER A 286 -12.42 -13.01 -15.80
C SER A 286 -12.77 -13.83 -17.03
N ASP A 287 -13.65 -13.28 -17.88
CA ASP A 287 -14.08 -14.01 -19.07
C ASP A 287 -12.91 -14.33 -20.01
N PRO A 288 -12.90 -15.50 -20.67
CA PRO A 288 -11.77 -15.91 -21.56
C PRO A 288 -11.49 -14.97 -22.71
N GLY A 289 -12.49 -14.18 -23.15
CA GLY A 289 -12.35 -13.17 -24.20
C GLY A 289 -11.71 -11.85 -23.74
N VAL A 290 -11.35 -11.71 -22.48
CA VAL A 290 -10.71 -10.51 -21.94
C VAL A 290 -9.19 -10.66 -22.05
N SER A 291 -8.55 -9.75 -22.80
CA SER A 291 -7.10 -9.67 -22.91
C SER A 291 -6.52 -8.70 -21.88
N PHE A 292 -5.42 -9.07 -21.25
CA PHE A 292 -4.76 -8.29 -20.21
C PHE A 292 -3.36 -7.85 -20.65
N VAL A 293 -3.10 -6.55 -20.52
CA VAL A 293 -1.77 -5.94 -20.68
C VAL A 293 -1.27 -5.60 -19.28
N VAL A 294 -0.50 -6.50 -18.70
CA VAL A 294 0.01 -6.41 -17.33
C VAL A 294 1.38 -5.75 -17.37
N LYS A 295 1.55 -4.61 -16.70
CA LYS A 295 2.84 -3.93 -16.64
C LYS A 295 3.44 -4.01 -15.24
N GLU A 296 4.70 -4.46 -15.19
CA GLU A 296 5.42 -4.53 -13.91
C GLU A 296 5.75 -3.13 -13.36
N HIS A 297 5.71 -3.00 -12.03
CA HIS A 297 6.11 -1.78 -11.35
C HIS A 297 7.64 -1.59 -11.40
N PRO A 298 8.16 -0.41 -11.77
CA PRO A 298 9.61 -0.19 -11.91
C PRO A 298 10.43 -0.55 -10.66
N ALA A 299 9.91 -0.29 -9.46
CA ALA A 299 10.57 -0.64 -8.20
C ALA A 299 10.53 -2.15 -7.87
N MET A 300 9.74 -2.94 -8.62
CA MET A 300 9.64 -4.39 -8.46
C MET A 300 10.48 -5.17 -9.47
N TYR A 301 11.22 -4.50 -10.34
CA TYR A 301 12.08 -5.13 -11.33
C TYR A 301 12.99 -6.20 -10.71
N GLY A 302 12.75 -7.46 -11.07
CA GLY A 302 13.48 -8.63 -10.56
C GLY A 302 13.25 -8.99 -9.07
N LYS A 303 12.22 -8.45 -8.43
CA LYS A 303 11.92 -8.72 -7.01
C LYS A 303 10.88 -9.80 -6.79
N ARG A 304 9.87 -9.91 -7.67
CA ARG A 304 8.80 -10.88 -7.47
C ARG A 304 9.28 -12.30 -7.66
N ASN A 305 8.54 -13.23 -7.08
CA ASN A 305 8.78 -14.65 -7.28
C ASN A 305 8.68 -14.96 -8.79
N ILE A 306 9.68 -15.69 -9.29
CA ILE A 306 9.75 -16.05 -10.70
C ILE A 306 8.54 -16.88 -11.16
N ASN A 307 7.95 -17.67 -10.26
CA ASN A 307 6.76 -18.46 -10.55
C ASN A 307 5.53 -17.58 -10.86
N PHE A 308 5.43 -16.40 -10.26
CA PHE A 308 4.39 -15.43 -10.59
C PHE A 308 4.46 -15.01 -12.06
N TYR A 309 5.66 -14.64 -12.55
CA TYR A 309 5.83 -14.28 -13.95
C TYR A 309 5.60 -15.45 -14.90
N LYS A 310 6.09 -16.63 -14.51
CA LYS A 310 5.87 -17.87 -15.28
C LYS A 310 4.38 -18.16 -15.41
N GLU A 311 3.62 -18.05 -14.35
CA GLU A 311 2.18 -18.28 -14.35
C GLU A 311 1.43 -17.23 -15.16
N LEU A 312 1.71 -15.94 -14.98
CA LEU A 312 1.12 -14.86 -15.78
C LEU A 312 1.35 -15.08 -17.28
N THR A 313 2.58 -15.38 -17.68
CA THR A 313 2.93 -15.51 -19.10
C THR A 313 2.53 -16.86 -19.71
N SER A 314 2.07 -17.82 -18.89
CA SER A 314 1.46 -19.07 -19.39
C SER A 314 0.01 -18.89 -19.84
N MET A 315 -0.65 -17.78 -19.47
CA MET A 315 -2.01 -17.46 -19.90
C MET A 315 -1.96 -16.79 -21.26
N GLU A 316 -2.65 -17.34 -22.26
CA GLU A 316 -2.61 -16.86 -23.66
C GLU A 316 -3.14 -15.43 -23.82
N ASN A 317 -4.07 -15.02 -22.94
CA ASN A 317 -4.69 -13.71 -22.92
C ASN A 317 -3.91 -12.67 -22.10
N VAL A 318 -2.68 -12.94 -21.66
CA VAL A 318 -1.85 -12.04 -20.85
C VAL A 318 -0.58 -11.63 -21.60
N GLN A 319 -0.32 -10.31 -21.69
CA GLN A 319 0.91 -9.74 -22.16
C GLN A 319 1.62 -9.04 -20.98
N LEU A 320 2.79 -9.55 -20.58
CA LEU A 320 3.57 -8.96 -19.47
C LEU A 320 4.58 -7.94 -20.01
N ILE A 321 4.39 -6.68 -19.66
CA ILE A 321 5.16 -5.54 -20.17
C ILE A 321 6.31 -5.20 -19.21
N HIS A 322 7.46 -4.87 -19.80
CA HIS A 322 8.66 -4.49 -19.09
C HIS A 322 8.44 -3.28 -18.17
N PRO A 323 9.00 -3.30 -16.92
CA PRO A 323 8.76 -2.24 -15.91
C PRO A 323 9.14 -0.82 -16.38
N TYR A 324 10.11 -0.68 -17.28
CA TYR A 324 10.59 0.62 -17.75
C TYR A 324 9.92 1.11 -19.04
N GLU A 325 8.97 0.37 -19.60
CA GLU A 325 8.13 0.86 -20.68
C GLU A 325 7.23 2.02 -20.22
N ASN A 326 6.83 2.89 -21.14
CA ASN A 326 6.07 4.09 -20.79
C ASN A 326 4.61 3.78 -20.48
N SER A 327 4.20 3.95 -19.23
CA SER A 327 2.80 3.76 -18.79
C SER A 327 1.82 4.71 -19.48
N ASN A 328 2.25 5.94 -19.83
CA ASN A 328 1.41 6.91 -20.53
C ASN A 328 1.06 6.46 -21.95
N GLN A 329 1.96 5.70 -22.61
CA GLN A 329 1.64 5.10 -23.90
C GLN A 329 0.47 4.11 -23.75
N LEU A 330 0.51 3.20 -22.75
CA LEU A 330 -0.57 2.26 -22.50
C LEU A 330 -1.87 2.99 -22.13
N LEU A 331 -1.78 4.06 -21.33
CA LEU A 331 -2.95 4.90 -21.00
C LEU A 331 -3.50 5.67 -22.22
N ARG A 332 -2.74 5.92 -23.28
CA ARG A 332 -3.29 6.48 -24.52
C ARG A 332 -4.04 5.43 -25.35
N GLU A 333 -3.48 4.26 -25.46
CA GLU A 333 -3.96 3.21 -26.36
C GLU A 333 -5.14 2.41 -25.80
N LEU A 334 -5.20 2.19 -24.48
CA LEU A 334 -6.15 1.31 -23.81
C LEU A 334 -7.28 2.09 -23.13
N TRP A 335 -8.52 1.62 -23.27
CA TRP A 335 -9.70 2.25 -22.69
C TRP A 335 -10.14 1.66 -21.36
N ASN A 336 -9.66 0.49 -21.02
CA ASN A 336 -10.00 -0.26 -19.82
C ASN A 336 -8.77 -0.39 -18.93
N VAL A 337 -8.90 -0.01 -17.67
CA VAL A 337 -7.79 -0.06 -16.70
C VAL A 337 -8.26 -0.76 -15.44
N MET A 338 -7.56 -1.78 -15.00
CA MET A 338 -7.78 -2.43 -13.71
C MET A 338 -6.71 -1.98 -12.73
N VAL A 339 -7.14 -1.39 -11.64
CA VAL A 339 -6.26 -0.95 -10.56
C VAL A 339 -6.67 -1.59 -9.24
N TYR A 340 -5.72 -1.73 -8.35
CA TYR A 340 -5.98 -2.11 -6.97
C TYR A 340 -6.30 -0.84 -6.14
N THR A 341 -5.27 -0.09 -5.74
CA THR A 341 -5.41 1.20 -5.02
C THR A 341 -4.55 2.31 -5.65
N GLY A 342 -4.04 2.07 -6.87
CA GLY A 342 -3.02 2.91 -7.49
C GLY A 342 -3.55 4.21 -8.10
N SER A 343 -2.71 5.23 -8.11
CA SER A 343 -2.99 6.54 -8.71
C SER A 343 -3.22 6.52 -10.23
N VAL A 344 -2.79 5.45 -10.90
CA VAL A 344 -3.04 5.25 -12.34
C VAL A 344 -4.55 5.26 -12.66
N GLY A 345 -5.40 4.86 -11.69
CA GLY A 345 -6.85 4.98 -11.82
C GLY A 345 -7.32 6.42 -11.99
N VAL A 346 -6.75 7.36 -11.23
CA VAL A 346 -7.06 8.79 -11.37
C VAL A 346 -6.64 9.32 -12.74
N GLU A 347 -5.42 8.97 -13.19
CA GLU A 347 -4.91 9.36 -14.51
C GLU A 347 -5.77 8.79 -15.65
N ALA A 348 -6.29 7.57 -15.48
CA ALA A 348 -7.20 6.92 -16.42
C ALA A 348 -8.56 7.63 -16.47
N LEU A 349 -9.15 7.97 -15.32
CA LEU A 349 -10.43 8.69 -15.24
C LEU A 349 -10.36 10.06 -15.89
N LEU A 350 -9.30 10.83 -15.65
CA LEU A 350 -9.09 12.14 -16.29
C LEU A 350 -9.02 12.06 -17.82
N ARG A 351 -8.67 10.88 -18.36
CA ARG A 351 -8.63 10.59 -19.79
C ARG A 351 -9.95 9.96 -20.33
N GLY A 352 -10.99 9.88 -19.48
CA GLY A 352 -12.29 9.31 -19.85
C GLY A 352 -12.27 7.80 -20.06
N LYS A 353 -11.44 7.07 -19.32
CA LYS A 353 -11.36 5.61 -19.38
C LYS A 353 -12.26 4.94 -18.35
N LYS A 354 -12.59 3.67 -18.59
CA LYS A 354 -13.26 2.82 -17.61
C LYS A 354 -12.23 2.22 -16.66
N VAL A 355 -12.48 2.36 -15.36
CA VAL A 355 -11.61 1.86 -14.30
C VAL A 355 -12.31 0.74 -13.56
N PHE A 356 -11.69 -0.43 -13.52
CA PHE A 356 -12.09 -1.56 -12.68
C PHE A 356 -11.25 -1.54 -11.42
N THR A 357 -11.87 -1.80 -10.28
CA THR A 357 -11.18 -1.93 -8.99
C THR A 357 -11.75 -3.11 -8.19
N VAL A 358 -10.97 -3.66 -7.30
CA VAL A 358 -11.38 -4.77 -6.42
C VAL A 358 -11.76 -4.29 -5.02
N THR A 359 -11.50 -3.03 -4.72
CA THR A 359 -11.77 -2.41 -3.42
C THR A 359 -12.24 -0.98 -3.60
N ASP A 360 -12.93 -0.45 -2.62
CA ASP A 360 -13.13 0.97 -2.51
C ASP A 360 -11.83 1.65 -2.09
N ASN A 361 -11.55 2.79 -2.70
CA ASN A 361 -10.37 3.60 -2.43
C ASN A 361 -10.76 5.09 -2.42
N TYR A 362 -9.79 5.97 -2.16
CA TYR A 362 -10.02 7.41 -1.97
C TYR A 362 -10.65 8.14 -3.16
N TYR A 363 -10.77 7.53 -4.33
CA TYR A 363 -11.42 8.12 -5.50
C TYR A 363 -12.63 7.32 -6.01
N SER A 364 -12.93 6.16 -5.43
CA SER A 364 -14.02 5.28 -5.91
C SER A 364 -15.38 5.95 -5.90
N GLY A 365 -15.69 6.75 -4.88
CA GLY A 365 -16.93 7.52 -4.79
C GLY A 365 -16.98 8.78 -5.66
N CYS A 366 -15.90 9.13 -6.36
CA CYS A 366 -15.79 10.39 -7.09
C CYS A 366 -16.16 10.28 -8.57
N SER A 367 -16.41 9.09 -9.12
CA SER A 367 -16.70 8.90 -10.55
C SER A 367 -17.56 7.68 -10.81
N SER A 368 -18.56 7.82 -11.72
CA SER A 368 -19.37 6.70 -12.22
C SER A 368 -18.62 5.77 -13.19
N ASN A 369 -17.45 6.19 -13.69
CA ASN A 369 -16.63 5.39 -14.59
C ASN A 369 -15.79 4.33 -13.87
N ILE A 370 -15.96 4.21 -12.54
CA ILE A 370 -15.33 3.19 -11.70
C ILE A 370 -16.32 2.05 -11.45
N VAL A 371 -15.84 0.83 -11.64
CA VAL A 371 -16.61 -0.39 -11.37
C VAL A 371 -15.84 -1.28 -10.41
N LYS A 372 -16.37 -1.49 -9.20
CA LYS A 372 -15.85 -2.46 -8.26
C LYS A 372 -16.27 -3.86 -8.68
N THR A 373 -15.33 -4.77 -8.89
CA THR A 373 -15.61 -6.13 -9.38
C THR A 373 -14.52 -7.11 -8.99
N GLU A 374 -14.89 -8.37 -8.82
CA GLU A 374 -13.94 -9.47 -8.59
C GLU A 374 -13.51 -10.18 -9.89
N ARG A 375 -14.10 -9.83 -11.03
CA ARG A 375 -13.79 -10.33 -12.37
C ARG A 375 -14.26 -9.36 -13.44
N ILE A 376 -13.67 -9.38 -14.61
CA ILE A 376 -14.09 -8.59 -15.76
C ILE A 376 -14.84 -9.47 -16.75
N LYS A 377 -16.02 -9.04 -17.19
CA LYS A 377 -16.77 -9.66 -18.28
C LYS A 377 -16.43 -8.97 -19.59
N ALA A 378 -16.40 -9.72 -20.69
CA ALA A 378 -16.10 -9.18 -22.01
C ALA A 378 -17.11 -8.09 -22.43
N GLY A 379 -18.38 -8.20 -22.00
CA GLY A 379 -19.42 -7.19 -22.24
C GLY A 379 -19.25 -5.89 -21.45
N ASP A 380 -18.41 -5.86 -20.44
CA ASP A 380 -18.16 -4.65 -19.64
C ASP A 380 -17.08 -3.75 -20.26
N LEU A 381 -16.35 -4.23 -21.27
CA LEU A 381 -15.24 -3.53 -21.89
C LEU A 381 -15.73 -2.44 -22.85
N ILE A 382 -15.05 -1.31 -22.85
CA ILE A 382 -15.30 -0.18 -23.76
C ILE A 382 -14.19 -0.05 -24.79
N GLU A 383 -14.50 0.59 -25.92
CA GLU A 383 -13.57 0.85 -27.04
C GLU A 383 -13.35 2.33 -27.32
N GLU A 384 -14.08 3.18 -26.61
CA GLU A 384 -14.08 4.63 -26.83
C GLU A 384 -14.14 5.39 -25.50
N LYS A 385 -13.88 6.68 -25.60
CA LYS A 385 -13.86 7.59 -24.46
C LYS A 385 -15.24 7.70 -23.79
N LEU A 386 -15.29 7.56 -22.47
CA LEU A 386 -16.47 7.89 -21.67
C LEU A 386 -16.53 9.39 -21.34
N GLU A 387 -17.75 9.89 -21.20
CA GLU A 387 -17.94 11.21 -20.61
C GLU A 387 -17.48 11.21 -19.15
N HIS A 388 -16.76 12.25 -18.77
CA HIS A 388 -16.24 12.41 -17.41
C HIS A 388 -16.10 13.90 -17.08
N ASP A 389 -16.73 14.32 -16.01
CA ASP A 389 -16.60 15.68 -15.48
C ASP A 389 -15.32 15.78 -14.64
N ASN A 390 -14.21 16.11 -15.30
CA ASN A 390 -12.90 16.23 -14.67
C ASN A 390 -12.86 17.31 -13.59
N GLN A 391 -13.60 18.40 -13.74
CA GLN A 391 -13.66 19.50 -12.77
C GLN A 391 -14.32 19.03 -11.47
N LYS A 392 -15.51 18.44 -11.57
CA LYS A 392 -16.22 17.90 -10.41
C LYS A 392 -15.42 16.82 -9.71
N PHE A 393 -14.86 15.87 -10.48
CA PHE A 393 -14.03 14.79 -9.97
C PHE A 393 -12.83 15.32 -9.17
N MET A 394 -12.04 16.23 -9.77
CA MET A 394 -10.85 16.76 -9.12
C MET A 394 -11.16 17.67 -7.94
N ARG A 395 -12.28 18.42 -7.99
CA ARG A 395 -12.73 19.21 -6.85
C ARG A 395 -13.01 18.34 -5.64
N GLN A 396 -13.74 17.24 -5.83
CA GLN A 396 -14.05 16.29 -4.76
C GLN A 396 -12.77 15.62 -4.22
N LEU A 397 -11.86 15.23 -5.10
CA LEU A 397 -10.61 14.57 -4.71
C LEU A 397 -9.68 15.52 -3.95
N LEU A 398 -9.49 16.74 -4.44
CA LEU A 398 -8.59 17.73 -3.82
C LEU A 398 -9.15 18.31 -2.53
N SER A 399 -10.47 18.31 -2.32
CA SER A 399 -11.05 18.74 -1.04
C SER A 399 -10.65 17.85 0.14
N GLY A 400 -10.20 16.63 -0.12
CA GLY A 400 -9.69 15.70 0.88
C GLY A 400 -8.14 15.63 0.98
N MET A 401 -7.46 16.57 0.32
CA MET A 401 -5.98 16.61 0.26
C MET A 401 -5.38 17.89 0.87
#